data_b474549f944d437d45607c2685d64065
#
_entry.id   b474549f944d437d45607c2685d64065
#
_cell.length_a   1.000
_cell.length_b   1.000
_cell.length_c   1.000
_cell.angle_alpha   90.00
_cell.angle_beta   90.00
_cell.angle_gamma   90.00
#
_symmetry.space_group_name_H-M   'P 1'
#
loop_
_entity.id
_entity.type
_entity.pdbx_description
1 polymer ?
#
loop_
_entity_poly.entity_id
_entity_poly.type
_entity_poly.pdbx_seq_one_letter_code
_entity_poly.pdbx_strand_id
1 'polypeptide(L)'
;ELETYFHYIRNIILTEPESIKPFYTIIGEPAPEEQILSLSGYRGEQPVRIGNNAILQVQNDVYGQILVSLLPLFIDNRLNYFDNKVARHITSWLIEKIGEYLDQPDSGLWEFSETIQYYSYTYLFHWAGAKSAEKIGRYLNDSEIVQKAQGLEEAAKRYLDGCYSHEKQAYCQSRGGTSLDASSLQLITMKYLDPKSDAARKHLAAHEKELFRRKGEYYRYLQDDIGKPETSFVICGFWYAEALIAVGELDRAYGVIENLLKCSNHLGLLSEDAGYDG
;
A
#
# COMPACT_ATOMS: atom_id res chain seq x y z
N GLU A 1 7.46 -8.05 17.99
CA GLU A 1 7.50 -7.02 16.91
C GLU A 1 6.12 -6.40 16.66
N LEU A 2 5.05 -7.18 16.40
CA LEU A 2 3.69 -6.66 16.17
C LEU A 2 3.16 -5.88 17.39
N GLU A 3 3.38 -6.34 18.61
CA GLU A 3 3.00 -5.62 19.83
C GLU A 3 3.74 -4.29 19.95
N THR A 4 5.04 -4.27 19.63
CA THR A 4 5.84 -3.04 19.61
C THR A 4 5.30 -2.07 18.57
N TYR A 5 4.95 -2.56 17.38
CA TYR A 5 4.31 -1.77 16.34
C TYR A 5 2.96 -1.19 16.80
N PHE A 6 2.11 -1.99 17.45
CA PHE A 6 0.86 -1.49 18.02
C PHE A 6 1.08 -0.35 19.01
N HIS A 7 2.04 -0.48 19.92
CA HIS A 7 2.36 0.59 20.86
C HIS A 7 2.91 1.84 20.18
N TYR A 8 3.70 1.68 19.14
CA TYR A 8 4.19 2.77 18.31
C TYR A 8 3.04 3.54 17.65
N ILE A 9 2.15 2.84 16.95
CA ILE A 9 0.96 3.43 16.31
C ILE A 9 0.03 4.09 17.34
N ARG A 10 -0.22 3.41 18.47
CA ARG A 10 -1.00 4.00 19.56
C ARG A 10 -0.43 5.33 20.03
N ASN A 11 0.87 5.41 20.21
CA ASN A 11 1.52 6.63 20.66
C ASN A 11 1.36 7.76 19.63
N ILE A 12 1.53 7.48 18.34
CA ILE A 12 1.31 8.45 17.26
C ILE A 12 -0.14 8.96 17.31
N ILE A 13 -1.14 8.09 17.36
CA ILE A 13 -2.56 8.48 17.41
C ILE A 13 -2.88 9.34 18.62
N LEU A 14 -2.26 9.06 19.76
CA LEU A 14 -2.48 9.83 21.00
C LEU A 14 -1.80 11.21 20.96
N THR A 15 -0.70 11.36 20.23
CA THR A 15 0.03 12.64 20.09
C THR A 15 -0.44 13.48 18.92
N GLU A 16 -0.95 12.86 17.86
CA GLU A 16 -1.48 13.51 16.66
C GLU A 16 -2.91 13.01 16.34
N PRO A 17 -3.91 13.40 17.13
CA PRO A 17 -5.27 12.88 16.98
C PRO A 17 -6.01 13.37 15.72
N GLU A 18 -5.48 14.36 15.02
CA GLU A 18 -6.14 14.94 13.83
C GLU A 18 -5.91 14.08 12.57
N SER A 19 -4.66 13.69 12.31
CA SER A 19 -4.30 12.89 11.13
C SER A 19 -2.95 12.20 11.31
N ILE A 20 -2.73 11.10 10.59
CA ILE A 20 -1.42 10.45 10.48
C ILE A 20 -0.66 11.03 9.29
N LYS A 21 0.62 11.32 9.49
CA LYS A 21 1.54 11.73 8.43
C LYS A 21 2.05 10.52 7.65
N PRO A 22 2.57 10.69 6.41
CA PRO A 22 3.10 9.59 5.61
C PRO A 22 4.22 8.81 6.30
N PHE A 23 5.04 9.47 7.11
CA PHE A 23 6.12 8.81 7.86
C PHE A 23 6.52 9.57 9.12
N TYR A 24 7.15 8.83 10.02
CA TYR A 24 7.61 9.29 11.33
C TYR A 24 9.04 8.82 11.57
N THR A 25 9.72 9.48 12.51
CA THR A 25 10.98 8.96 13.05
C THR A 25 10.75 7.65 13.82
N ILE A 26 11.81 6.90 14.07
CA ILE A 26 11.73 5.64 14.84
C ILE A 26 11.22 5.81 16.27
N ILE A 27 11.21 7.03 16.80
CA ILE A 27 10.66 7.37 18.12
C ILE A 27 9.22 7.91 18.05
N GLY A 28 8.62 7.98 16.86
CA GLY A 28 7.23 8.41 16.67
C GLY A 28 7.01 9.92 16.58
N GLU A 29 8.06 10.70 16.38
CA GLU A 29 7.95 12.13 16.07
C GLU A 29 7.78 12.33 14.54
N PRO A 30 7.06 13.37 14.08
CA PRO A 30 7.02 13.71 12.67
C PRO A 30 8.44 13.87 12.10
N ALA A 31 8.68 13.29 10.93
CA ALA A 31 9.97 13.45 10.28
C ALA A 31 10.19 14.91 9.83
N PRO A 32 11.42 15.40 9.78
CA PRO A 32 11.68 16.75 9.31
C PRO A 32 11.41 16.89 7.80
N GLU A 33 11.05 18.11 7.39
CA GLU A 33 11.03 18.49 5.98
C GLU A 33 12.43 18.35 5.36
N GLU A 34 12.46 18.24 4.03
CA GLU A 34 13.70 18.08 3.30
C GLU A 34 14.64 19.27 3.49
N GLN A 35 15.90 18.97 3.76
CA GLN A 35 16.99 19.95 3.85
C GLN A 35 18.18 19.46 3.05
N ILE A 36 18.77 20.36 2.24
CA ILE A 36 19.99 20.08 1.49
C ILE A 36 21.20 20.29 2.38
N LEU A 37 22.06 19.28 2.44
CA LEU A 37 23.34 19.35 3.15
C LEU A 37 24.48 19.72 2.20
N SER A 38 25.47 20.49 2.70
CA SER A 38 26.68 20.83 1.95
C SER A 38 27.70 19.68 1.99
N LEU A 39 27.30 18.50 1.51
CA LEU A 39 28.15 17.31 1.38
C LEU A 39 28.37 16.99 -0.09
N SER A 40 29.53 16.42 -0.42
CA SER A 40 29.84 16.05 -1.81
C SER A 40 29.04 14.88 -2.36
N GLY A 41 28.40 14.11 -1.49
CA GLY A 41 27.68 12.91 -1.87
C GLY A 41 28.58 11.73 -2.24
N TYR A 42 27.97 10.54 -2.33
CA TYR A 42 28.66 9.34 -2.79
C TYR A 42 29.01 9.49 -4.28
N ARG A 43 30.28 9.32 -4.64
CA ARG A 43 30.79 9.53 -6.01
C ARG A 43 30.49 10.91 -6.62
N GLY A 44 30.23 11.92 -5.79
CA GLY A 44 29.90 13.26 -6.25
C GLY A 44 28.42 13.47 -6.60
N GLU A 45 27.55 12.51 -6.33
CA GLU A 45 26.11 12.61 -6.56
C GLU A 45 25.47 13.60 -5.59
N GLN A 46 24.87 14.63 -6.12
CA GLN A 46 24.26 15.75 -5.37
C GLN A 46 22.84 16.03 -5.86
N PRO A 47 22.00 16.67 -5.02
CA PRO A 47 22.25 17.10 -3.63
C PRO A 47 22.13 15.95 -2.61
N VAL A 48 22.90 16.04 -1.51
CA VAL A 48 22.69 15.18 -0.34
C VAL A 48 21.59 15.82 0.52
N ARG A 49 20.62 15.04 0.93
CA ARG A 49 19.44 15.52 1.66
C ARG A 49 19.25 14.78 2.97
N ILE A 50 18.61 15.45 3.94
CA ILE A 50 17.98 14.85 5.12
C ILE A 50 16.50 15.24 5.14
N GLY A 51 15.65 14.45 5.79
CA GLY A 51 14.21 14.63 5.74
C GLY A 51 13.63 14.26 4.38
N ASN A 52 12.34 14.52 4.20
CA ASN A 52 11.65 14.30 2.93
C ASN A 52 10.40 15.17 2.88
N ASN A 53 10.19 15.90 1.78
CA ASN A 53 9.02 16.76 1.59
C ASN A 53 7.70 15.97 1.45
N ALA A 54 7.73 14.67 1.24
CA ALA A 54 6.53 13.83 1.30
C ALA A 54 5.82 13.89 2.66
N ILE A 55 6.49 14.38 3.72
CA ILE A 55 5.84 14.66 5.03
C ILE A 55 4.68 15.67 4.92
N LEU A 56 4.69 16.51 3.89
CA LEU A 56 3.64 17.51 3.61
C LEU A 56 2.47 16.93 2.82
N GLN A 57 2.60 15.72 2.31
CA GLN A 57 1.59 15.06 1.51
C GLN A 57 0.47 14.44 2.38
N VAL A 58 -0.66 14.20 1.74
CA VAL A 58 -1.78 13.46 2.31
C VAL A 58 -1.83 12.08 1.66
N GLN A 59 -1.76 11.02 2.46
CA GLN A 59 -1.84 9.63 2.02
C GLN A 59 -2.90 8.91 2.86
N ASN A 60 -4.12 8.82 2.34
CA ASN A 60 -5.29 8.36 3.10
C ASN A 60 -5.37 6.83 3.23
N ASP A 61 -4.58 6.08 2.47
CA ASP A 61 -4.47 4.62 2.57
C ASP A 61 -3.91 4.14 3.90
N VAL A 62 -3.12 4.98 4.60
CA VAL A 62 -2.43 4.63 5.85
C VAL A 62 -3.38 4.10 6.93
N TYR A 63 -4.59 4.65 7.05
CA TYR A 63 -5.56 4.22 8.06
C TYR A 63 -6.00 2.78 7.84
N GLY A 64 -6.23 2.40 6.58
CA GLY A 64 -6.55 1.04 6.19
C GLY A 64 -5.36 0.10 6.34
N GLN A 65 -4.16 0.53 5.95
CA GLN A 65 -2.93 -0.26 6.11
C GLN A 65 -2.67 -0.63 7.58
N ILE A 66 -2.85 0.32 8.49
CA ILE A 66 -2.69 0.07 9.93
C ILE A 66 -3.67 -1.01 10.38
N LEU A 67 -4.96 -0.92 10.02
CA LEU A 67 -5.95 -1.94 10.41
C LEU A 67 -5.63 -3.33 9.87
N VAL A 68 -5.16 -3.41 8.62
CA VAL A 68 -4.71 -4.67 8.01
C VAL A 68 -3.51 -5.24 8.76
N SER A 69 -2.53 -4.39 9.08
CA SER A 69 -1.30 -4.79 9.79
C SER A 69 -1.57 -5.21 11.24
N LEU A 70 -2.54 -4.60 11.90
CA LEU A 70 -2.92 -4.92 13.27
C LEU A 70 -3.80 -6.17 13.40
N LEU A 71 -4.52 -6.55 12.32
CA LEU A 71 -5.45 -7.69 12.37
C LEU A 71 -4.86 -8.98 12.96
N PRO A 72 -3.61 -9.41 12.61
CA PRO A 72 -3.04 -10.63 13.18
C PRO A 72 -2.98 -10.65 14.70
N LEU A 73 -2.82 -9.49 15.35
CA LEU A 73 -2.78 -9.37 16.81
C LEU A 73 -4.08 -9.84 17.49
N PHE A 74 -5.21 -9.76 16.77
CA PHE A 74 -6.53 -10.11 17.29
C PHE A 74 -6.96 -11.53 16.92
N ILE A 75 -6.53 -12.02 15.76
CA ILE A 75 -6.95 -13.34 15.26
C ILE A 75 -5.98 -14.47 15.56
N ASP A 76 -4.73 -14.15 15.94
CA ASP A 76 -3.73 -15.15 16.31
C ASP A 76 -3.76 -15.41 17.81
N ASN A 77 -4.28 -16.57 18.20
CA ASN A 77 -4.39 -16.98 19.61
C ASN A 77 -3.05 -17.05 20.37
N ARG A 78 -1.92 -16.96 19.69
CA ARG A 78 -0.58 -16.90 20.31
C ARG A 78 -0.23 -15.51 20.82
N LEU A 79 -0.97 -14.46 20.40
CA LEU A 79 -0.69 -13.05 20.65
C LEU A 79 -1.70 -12.40 21.63
N ASN A 80 -2.17 -13.13 22.60
CA ASN A 80 -3.31 -12.80 23.49
C ASN A 80 -3.05 -11.69 24.53
N TYR A 81 -2.36 -10.61 24.21
CA TYR A 81 -2.02 -9.59 25.23
C TYR A 81 -2.39 -8.16 24.83
N PHE A 82 -3.68 -7.80 24.92
CA PHE A 82 -4.14 -6.43 24.68
C PHE A 82 -5.09 -5.90 25.75
N ASP A 83 -4.92 -4.60 26.07
CA ASP A 83 -5.98 -3.83 26.71
C ASP A 83 -7.09 -3.59 25.66
N ASN A 84 -8.20 -4.31 25.83
CA ASN A 84 -9.35 -4.22 24.94
C ASN A 84 -9.94 -2.79 24.83
N LYS A 85 -9.75 -1.92 25.82
CA LYS A 85 -10.22 -0.54 25.77
C LYS A 85 -9.37 0.27 24.78
N VAL A 86 -8.05 0.11 24.87
CA VAL A 86 -7.11 0.76 23.94
C VAL A 86 -7.33 0.24 22.53
N ALA A 87 -7.49 -1.06 22.35
CA ALA A 87 -7.75 -1.67 21.05
C ALA A 87 -9.05 -1.13 20.42
N ARG A 88 -10.14 -1.01 21.20
CA ARG A 88 -11.38 -0.39 20.74
C ARG A 88 -11.17 1.05 20.31
N HIS A 89 -10.51 1.85 21.14
CA HIS A 89 -10.27 3.25 20.82
C HIS A 89 -9.49 3.42 19.52
N ILE A 90 -8.39 2.70 19.36
CA ILE A 90 -7.56 2.75 18.15
C ILE A 90 -8.36 2.30 16.91
N THR A 91 -9.08 1.18 17.01
CA THR A 91 -9.89 0.66 15.90
C THR A 91 -11.01 1.64 15.52
N SER A 92 -11.73 2.20 16.50
CA SER A 92 -12.79 3.18 16.26
C SER A 92 -12.24 4.44 15.59
N TRP A 93 -11.13 4.96 16.10
CA TRP A 93 -10.49 6.13 15.52
C TRP A 93 -10.07 5.89 14.05
N LEU A 94 -9.45 4.74 13.75
CA LEU A 94 -9.03 4.39 12.39
C LEU A 94 -10.22 4.28 11.43
N ILE A 95 -11.33 3.66 11.82
CA ILE A 95 -12.52 3.57 10.95
C ILE A 95 -13.23 4.92 10.80
N GLU A 96 -13.19 5.79 11.80
CA GLU A 96 -13.69 7.16 11.69
C GLU A 96 -12.88 7.94 10.67
N LYS A 97 -11.55 7.83 10.69
CA LYS A 97 -10.67 8.46 9.70
C LYS A 97 -10.88 7.89 8.29
N ILE A 98 -11.03 6.58 8.13
CA ILE A 98 -11.43 6.00 6.83
C ILE A 98 -12.74 6.65 6.35
N GLY A 99 -13.74 6.79 7.21
CA GLY A 99 -15.02 7.42 6.85
C GLY A 99 -14.87 8.90 6.45
N GLU A 100 -14.04 9.65 7.16
CA GLU A 100 -13.75 11.06 6.90
C GLU A 100 -13.07 11.26 5.54
N TYR A 101 -12.11 10.39 5.21
CA TYR A 101 -11.28 10.52 4.00
C TYR A 101 -11.73 9.65 2.83
N LEU A 102 -12.83 8.91 2.95
CA LEU A 102 -13.28 7.95 1.95
C LEU A 102 -13.50 8.54 0.55
N ASP A 103 -14.01 9.77 0.46
CA ASP A 103 -14.20 10.49 -0.81
C ASP A 103 -13.35 11.77 -0.86
N GLN A 104 -12.12 11.67 -0.35
CA GLN A 104 -11.14 12.74 -0.45
C GLN A 104 -9.98 12.26 -1.35
N PRO A 105 -9.50 13.13 -2.25
CA PRO A 105 -8.32 12.81 -3.05
C PRO A 105 -7.06 12.91 -2.20
N ASP A 106 -6.01 12.21 -2.60
CA ASP A 106 -4.72 12.22 -1.92
C ASP A 106 -3.53 12.21 -2.90
N SER A 107 -2.31 12.13 -2.37
CA SER A 107 -1.08 12.09 -3.18
C SER A 107 -0.76 10.69 -3.69
N GLY A 108 -1.47 9.68 -3.20
CA GLY A 108 -1.27 8.26 -3.54
C GLY A 108 0.04 7.68 -3.03
N LEU A 109 0.20 6.39 -3.24
CA LEU A 109 1.38 5.61 -2.82
C LEU A 109 2.69 6.12 -3.43
N TRP A 110 2.63 6.63 -4.66
CA TRP A 110 3.82 6.99 -5.43
C TRP A 110 4.32 8.41 -5.17
N GLU A 111 3.73 9.11 -4.20
CA GLU A 111 4.16 10.44 -3.76
C GLU A 111 4.18 11.49 -4.90
N PHE A 112 3.19 11.43 -5.80
CA PHE A 112 3.09 12.42 -6.85
C PHE A 112 3.00 13.83 -6.28
N SER A 113 3.92 14.71 -6.69
CA SER A 113 4.05 16.06 -6.12
C SER A 113 3.02 17.04 -6.67
N GLU A 114 2.57 16.85 -7.91
CA GLU A 114 1.66 17.78 -8.59
C GLU A 114 0.26 17.22 -8.80
N THR A 115 0.05 15.91 -8.55
CA THR A 115 -1.18 15.23 -8.89
C THR A 115 -1.88 14.66 -7.66
N ILE A 116 -2.99 15.28 -7.27
CA ILE A 116 -3.88 14.76 -6.24
C ILE A 116 -5.08 14.10 -6.93
N GLN A 117 -5.32 12.82 -6.64
CA GLN A 117 -6.37 12.03 -7.29
C GLN A 117 -7.08 11.09 -6.30
N TYR A 118 -8.09 10.40 -6.82
CA TYR A 118 -8.82 9.35 -6.13
C TYR A 118 -8.23 7.99 -6.50
N TYR A 119 -7.17 7.58 -5.79
CA TYR A 119 -6.40 6.40 -6.15
C TYR A 119 -7.11 5.09 -5.78
N SER A 120 -7.00 4.10 -6.69
CA SER A 120 -7.52 2.74 -6.45
C SER A 120 -6.83 2.06 -5.27
N TYR A 121 -5.54 2.35 -5.06
CA TYR A 121 -4.77 1.85 -3.93
C TYR A 121 -5.35 2.33 -2.59
N THR A 122 -5.67 3.61 -2.47
CA THR A 122 -6.31 4.19 -1.28
C THR A 122 -7.65 3.52 -1.01
N TYR A 123 -8.50 3.37 -2.03
CA TYR A 123 -9.78 2.69 -1.87
C TYR A 123 -9.63 1.21 -1.51
N LEU A 124 -8.62 0.52 -2.06
CA LEU A 124 -8.33 -0.87 -1.71
C LEU A 124 -8.01 -1.00 -0.22
N PHE A 125 -7.16 -0.10 0.31
CA PHE A 125 -6.82 -0.14 1.73
C PHE A 125 -7.97 0.34 2.63
N HIS A 126 -8.79 1.27 2.20
CA HIS A 126 -10.03 1.60 2.92
C HIS A 126 -10.96 0.38 3.01
N TRP A 127 -11.16 -0.35 1.91
CA TRP A 127 -11.93 -1.58 1.89
C TRP A 127 -11.32 -2.67 2.77
N ALA A 128 -10.03 -2.95 2.63
CA ALA A 128 -9.35 -3.99 3.38
C ALA A 128 -9.23 -3.66 4.88
N GLY A 129 -9.01 -2.38 5.20
CA GLY A 129 -8.99 -1.86 6.56
C GLY A 129 -10.36 -2.01 7.23
N ALA A 130 -11.43 -1.61 6.54
CA ALA A 130 -12.80 -1.78 7.05
C ALA A 130 -13.12 -3.26 7.31
N LYS A 131 -12.75 -4.14 6.40
CA LYS A 131 -12.89 -5.58 6.55
C LYS A 131 -12.07 -6.17 7.71
N SER A 132 -10.90 -5.61 7.96
CA SER A 132 -10.07 -5.96 9.12
C SER A 132 -10.71 -5.46 10.41
N ALA A 133 -11.21 -4.23 10.43
CA ALA A 133 -11.91 -3.65 11.57
C ALA A 133 -13.18 -4.42 11.94
N GLU A 134 -13.93 -4.94 10.96
CA GLU A 134 -15.07 -5.82 11.23
C GLU A 134 -14.65 -7.06 12.03
N LYS A 135 -13.55 -7.72 11.63
CA LYS A 135 -13.02 -8.90 12.34
C LYS A 135 -12.51 -8.54 13.74
N ILE A 136 -11.82 -7.40 13.87
CA ILE A 136 -11.37 -6.88 15.18
C ILE A 136 -12.59 -6.59 16.07
N GLY A 137 -13.63 -5.93 15.55
CA GLY A 137 -14.86 -5.65 16.28
C GLY A 137 -15.57 -6.91 16.75
N ARG A 138 -15.61 -7.97 15.94
CA ARG A 138 -16.13 -9.28 16.34
C ARG A 138 -15.33 -9.91 17.47
N TYR A 139 -14.00 -9.86 17.39
CA TYR A 139 -13.11 -10.32 18.47
C TYR A 139 -13.35 -9.57 19.78
N LEU A 140 -13.50 -8.24 19.69
CA LEU A 140 -13.75 -7.37 20.83
C LEU A 140 -15.20 -7.44 21.36
N ASN A 141 -16.11 -8.17 20.71
CA ASN A 141 -17.54 -8.17 20.95
C ASN A 141 -18.14 -6.76 20.92
N ASP A 142 -17.76 -5.97 19.93
CA ASP A 142 -18.19 -4.58 19.74
C ASP A 142 -19.04 -4.46 18.47
N SER A 143 -20.34 -4.43 18.65
CA SER A 143 -21.30 -4.39 17.52
C SER A 143 -21.28 -3.04 16.78
N GLU A 144 -20.91 -1.95 17.43
CA GLU A 144 -20.83 -0.63 16.81
C GLU A 144 -19.68 -0.57 15.81
N ILE A 145 -18.49 -1.05 16.21
CA ILE A 145 -17.34 -1.19 15.30
C ILE A 145 -17.73 -2.08 14.10
N VAL A 146 -18.35 -3.23 14.35
CA VAL A 146 -18.78 -4.15 13.28
C VAL A 146 -19.70 -3.46 12.28
N GLN A 147 -20.75 -2.77 12.76
CA GLN A 147 -21.73 -2.13 11.89
C GLN A 147 -21.11 -0.97 11.08
N LYS A 148 -20.30 -0.11 11.71
CA LYS A 148 -19.59 0.98 11.03
C LYS A 148 -18.65 0.44 9.96
N ALA A 149 -17.86 -0.60 10.31
CA ALA A 149 -16.90 -1.21 9.39
C ALA A 149 -17.58 -1.83 8.17
N GLN A 150 -18.72 -2.54 8.33
CA GLN A 150 -19.49 -3.07 7.21
C GLN A 150 -19.99 -1.99 6.26
N GLY A 151 -20.51 -0.89 6.80
CA GLY A 151 -20.94 0.26 5.98
C GLY A 151 -19.78 0.88 5.19
N LEU A 152 -18.60 0.99 5.80
CA LEU A 152 -17.40 1.49 5.13
C LEU A 152 -16.85 0.51 4.08
N GLU A 153 -16.88 -0.80 4.36
CA GLU A 153 -16.48 -1.82 3.37
C GLU A 153 -17.30 -1.70 2.08
N GLU A 154 -18.63 -1.61 2.21
CA GLU A 154 -19.52 -1.44 1.07
C GLU A 154 -19.30 -0.11 0.34
N ALA A 155 -19.07 0.97 1.08
CA ALA A 155 -18.80 2.27 0.49
C ALA A 155 -17.47 2.29 -0.25
N ALA A 156 -16.38 1.84 0.36
CA ALA A 156 -15.06 1.74 -0.27
C ALA A 156 -15.09 0.87 -1.53
N LYS A 157 -15.85 -0.24 -1.49
CA LYS A 157 -16.07 -1.07 -2.67
C LYS A 157 -16.69 -0.29 -3.82
N ARG A 158 -17.74 0.50 -3.59
CA ARG A 158 -18.37 1.31 -4.66
C ARG A 158 -17.39 2.31 -5.28
N TYR A 159 -16.55 2.93 -4.48
CA TYR A 159 -15.54 3.87 -4.99
C TYR A 159 -14.45 3.17 -5.77
N LEU A 160 -13.98 2.04 -5.28
CA LEU A 160 -12.98 1.21 -5.96
C LEU A 160 -13.52 0.66 -7.30
N ASP A 161 -14.78 0.21 -7.34
CA ASP A 161 -15.43 -0.24 -8.58
C ASP A 161 -15.48 0.90 -9.64
N GLY A 162 -15.49 2.17 -9.20
CA GLY A 162 -15.36 3.35 -10.07
C GLY A 162 -13.99 3.51 -10.75
N CYS A 163 -12.97 2.74 -10.33
CA CYS A 163 -11.66 2.70 -10.96
C CYS A 163 -11.56 1.63 -12.06
N TYR A 164 -12.60 0.82 -12.27
CA TYR A 164 -12.58 -0.26 -13.26
C TYR A 164 -12.75 0.26 -14.70
N SER A 165 -11.84 -0.13 -15.57
CA SER A 165 -11.91 0.13 -17.01
C SER A 165 -12.46 -1.10 -17.76
N HIS A 166 -13.63 -0.94 -18.36
CA HIS A 166 -14.21 -1.98 -19.23
C HIS A 166 -13.38 -2.25 -20.49
N GLU A 167 -12.70 -1.23 -21.01
CA GLU A 167 -11.83 -1.36 -22.16
C GLU A 167 -10.62 -2.22 -21.84
N LYS A 168 -9.94 -1.94 -20.72
CA LYS A 168 -8.75 -2.68 -20.28
C LYS A 168 -9.09 -4.00 -19.59
N GLN A 169 -10.33 -4.19 -19.15
CA GLN A 169 -10.76 -5.29 -18.28
C GLN A 169 -9.93 -5.34 -16.98
N ALA A 170 -9.56 -4.17 -16.45
CA ALA A 170 -8.69 -3.99 -15.29
C ALA A 170 -9.05 -2.74 -14.49
N TYR A 171 -8.65 -2.72 -13.24
CA TYR A 171 -8.70 -1.53 -12.38
C TYR A 171 -7.53 -0.62 -12.73
N CYS A 172 -7.84 0.63 -13.01
CA CYS A 172 -6.86 1.68 -13.27
C CYS A 172 -6.33 2.28 -11.97
N GLN A 173 -5.25 3.04 -12.07
CA GLN A 173 -4.58 3.74 -10.97
C GLN A 173 -5.54 4.64 -10.17
N SER A 174 -6.47 5.30 -10.85
CA SER A 174 -7.40 6.23 -10.21
C SER A 174 -8.80 6.18 -10.82
N ARG A 175 -9.78 6.72 -10.08
CA ARG A 175 -11.17 6.83 -10.51
C ARG A 175 -11.29 7.71 -11.77
N GLY A 176 -11.86 7.13 -12.83
CA GLY A 176 -11.98 7.79 -14.14
C GLY A 176 -10.66 7.89 -14.92
N GLY A 177 -9.56 7.41 -14.38
CA GLY A 177 -8.28 7.33 -15.08
C GLY A 177 -8.21 6.17 -16.08
N THR A 178 -7.17 6.20 -16.94
CA THR A 178 -6.92 5.16 -17.93
C THR A 178 -5.58 4.46 -17.75
N SER A 179 -4.72 4.97 -16.89
CA SER A 179 -3.39 4.41 -16.62
C SER A 179 -3.48 3.25 -15.62
N LEU A 180 -2.63 2.25 -15.82
CA LEU A 180 -2.41 1.18 -14.84
C LEU A 180 -1.17 1.50 -14.00
N ASP A 181 -1.15 1.02 -12.77
CA ASP A 181 0.04 1.01 -11.93
C ASP A 181 0.19 -0.33 -11.20
N ALA A 182 1.41 -0.62 -10.75
CA ALA A 182 1.72 -1.91 -10.15
C ALA A 182 1.01 -2.15 -8.81
N SER A 183 0.64 -1.09 -8.08
CA SER A 183 -0.01 -1.23 -6.77
C SER A 183 -1.37 -1.92 -6.88
N SER A 184 -2.05 -1.78 -8.02
CA SER A 184 -3.35 -2.41 -8.25
C SER A 184 -3.27 -3.93 -8.44
N LEU A 185 -2.08 -4.54 -8.59
CA LEU A 185 -1.90 -5.99 -8.48
C LEU A 185 -2.33 -6.50 -7.09
N GLN A 186 -2.26 -5.66 -6.08
CA GLN A 186 -2.69 -6.00 -4.73
C GLN A 186 -4.20 -6.24 -4.60
N LEU A 187 -5.03 -5.84 -5.59
CA LEU A 187 -6.43 -6.26 -5.61
C LEU A 187 -6.59 -7.78 -5.67
N ILE A 188 -5.62 -8.49 -6.27
CA ILE A 188 -5.62 -9.96 -6.32
C ILE A 188 -5.10 -10.53 -4.99
N THR A 189 -3.97 -10.04 -4.50
CA THR A 189 -3.31 -10.58 -3.28
C THR A 189 -4.14 -10.32 -2.03
N MET A 190 -4.79 -9.17 -1.94
CA MET A 190 -5.72 -8.82 -0.86
C MET A 190 -7.13 -9.41 -1.03
N LYS A 191 -7.35 -10.17 -2.11
CA LYS A 191 -8.62 -10.88 -2.40
C LYS A 191 -9.83 -9.97 -2.55
N TYR A 192 -9.63 -8.76 -3.03
CA TYR A 192 -10.72 -7.95 -3.58
C TYR A 192 -11.24 -8.59 -4.86
N LEU A 193 -10.34 -8.93 -5.77
CA LEU A 193 -10.62 -9.86 -6.87
C LEU A 193 -10.39 -11.29 -6.37
N ASP A 194 -11.39 -12.17 -6.54
CA ASP A 194 -11.16 -13.59 -6.28
C ASP A 194 -10.04 -14.10 -7.21
N PRO A 195 -8.91 -14.56 -6.66
CA PRO A 195 -7.78 -15.01 -7.48
C PRO A 195 -8.11 -16.11 -8.49
N LYS A 196 -9.17 -16.88 -8.25
CA LYS A 196 -9.63 -17.95 -9.15
C LYS A 196 -10.56 -17.44 -10.26
N SER A 197 -11.00 -16.19 -10.19
CA SER A 197 -11.92 -15.60 -11.14
C SER A 197 -11.27 -15.25 -12.48
N ASP A 198 -12.10 -15.19 -13.53
CA ASP A 198 -11.70 -14.65 -14.83
C ASP A 198 -11.32 -13.15 -14.75
N ALA A 199 -11.97 -12.42 -13.86
CA ALA A 199 -11.66 -11.01 -13.61
C ALA A 199 -10.22 -10.80 -13.10
N ALA A 200 -9.75 -11.63 -12.16
CA ALA A 200 -8.38 -11.57 -11.67
C ALA A 200 -7.36 -11.88 -12.77
N ARG A 201 -7.63 -12.90 -13.61
CA ARG A 201 -6.75 -13.23 -14.75
C ARG A 201 -6.69 -12.13 -15.78
N LYS A 202 -7.82 -11.50 -16.13
CA LYS A 202 -7.87 -10.37 -17.05
C LYS A 202 -7.14 -9.15 -16.51
N HIS A 203 -7.33 -8.85 -15.23
CA HIS A 203 -6.63 -7.78 -14.54
C HIS A 203 -5.11 -7.99 -14.57
N LEU A 204 -4.65 -9.19 -14.23
CA LEU A 204 -3.23 -9.54 -14.29
C LEU A 204 -2.66 -9.42 -15.72
N ALA A 205 -3.38 -9.96 -16.73
CA ALA A 205 -2.95 -9.92 -18.12
C ALA A 205 -2.85 -8.49 -18.68
N ALA A 206 -3.76 -7.57 -18.27
CA ALA A 206 -3.69 -6.18 -18.63
C ALA A 206 -2.43 -5.49 -18.06
N HIS A 207 -2.10 -5.78 -16.79
CA HIS A 207 -0.91 -5.27 -16.14
C HIS A 207 0.36 -5.83 -16.75
N GLU A 208 0.40 -7.12 -17.07
CA GLU A 208 1.53 -7.74 -17.77
C GLU A 208 1.78 -7.07 -19.12
N LYS A 209 0.73 -6.79 -19.87
CA LYS A 209 0.86 -6.16 -21.19
C LYS A 209 1.47 -4.76 -21.11
N GLU A 210 1.17 -3.99 -20.08
CA GLU A 210 1.58 -2.59 -19.97
C GLU A 210 2.85 -2.39 -19.14
N LEU A 211 2.98 -3.10 -18.00
CA LEU A 211 3.98 -2.81 -16.98
C LEU A 211 5.08 -3.87 -16.86
N PHE A 212 4.82 -5.11 -17.30
CA PHE A 212 5.84 -6.15 -17.27
C PHE A 212 6.88 -5.91 -18.38
N ARG A 213 8.14 -6.07 -18.02
CA ARG A 213 9.24 -5.92 -18.97
C ARG A 213 9.83 -7.29 -19.33
N ARG A 214 10.81 -7.74 -18.58
CA ARG A 214 11.48 -9.03 -18.81
C ARG A 214 11.96 -9.60 -17.47
N LYS A 215 12.04 -10.89 -17.33
CA LYS A 215 12.66 -11.58 -16.18
C LYS A 215 12.10 -11.17 -14.80
N GLY A 216 10.87 -10.64 -14.73
CA GLY A 216 10.28 -10.17 -13.48
C GLY A 216 10.49 -8.68 -13.20
N GLU A 217 11.20 -7.97 -14.07
CA GLU A 217 11.28 -6.51 -14.02
C GLU A 217 9.89 -5.91 -14.28
N TYR A 218 9.47 -5.01 -13.40
CA TYR A 218 8.13 -4.45 -13.42
C TYR A 218 8.16 -2.95 -13.19
N TYR A 219 7.52 -2.19 -14.06
CA TYR A 219 7.37 -0.76 -13.84
C TYR A 219 6.34 -0.48 -12.75
N ARG A 220 6.55 0.54 -11.93
CA ARG A 220 5.53 1.03 -10.99
C ARG A 220 4.36 1.68 -11.73
N TYR A 221 4.65 2.44 -12.80
CA TYR A 221 3.68 3.07 -13.71
C TYR A 221 4.38 3.35 -15.06
N LEU A 222 3.61 3.75 -16.09
CA LEU A 222 4.19 4.04 -17.40
C LEU A 222 4.79 5.45 -17.50
N GLN A 223 4.22 6.41 -16.78
CA GLN A 223 4.63 7.80 -16.82
C GLN A 223 4.10 8.54 -15.60
N ASP A 224 4.90 9.45 -15.07
CA ASP A 224 4.54 10.42 -14.05
C ASP A 224 4.77 11.87 -14.53
N ASP A 225 4.76 12.83 -13.62
CA ASP A 225 5.05 14.24 -13.84
C ASP A 225 6.55 14.52 -14.15
N ILE A 226 7.44 13.56 -13.87
CA ILE A 226 8.89 13.65 -14.16
C ILE A 226 9.20 13.00 -15.52
N GLY A 227 8.43 11.99 -15.94
CA GLY A 227 8.63 11.27 -17.20
C GLY A 227 8.40 9.76 -17.10
N LYS A 228 9.00 9.02 -18.04
CA LYS A 228 8.93 7.56 -18.01
C LYS A 228 10.00 6.98 -17.10
N PRO A 229 9.66 5.96 -16.28
CA PRO A 229 10.67 5.24 -15.51
C PRO A 229 11.72 4.61 -16.43
N GLU A 230 12.99 4.83 -16.13
CA GLU A 230 14.10 4.19 -16.84
C GLU A 230 14.51 2.86 -16.21
N THR A 231 14.10 2.63 -14.97
CA THR A 231 14.42 1.46 -14.13
C THR A 231 13.15 0.69 -13.78
N SER A 232 13.31 -0.57 -13.36
CA SER A 232 12.24 -1.33 -12.71
C SER A 232 12.26 -1.09 -11.20
N PHE A 233 11.09 -1.02 -10.60
CA PHE A 233 10.94 -0.89 -9.16
C PHE A 233 10.81 -2.28 -8.53
N VAL A 234 11.82 -2.69 -7.76
CA VAL A 234 12.00 -4.11 -7.36
C VAL A 234 10.81 -4.67 -6.59
N ILE A 235 10.19 -3.88 -5.69
CA ILE A 235 9.01 -4.32 -4.95
C ILE A 235 7.83 -4.65 -5.87
N CYS A 236 7.68 -3.95 -6.99
CA CYS A 236 6.61 -4.24 -7.97
C CYS A 236 6.76 -5.62 -8.60
N GLY A 237 8.00 -6.06 -8.80
CA GLY A 237 8.30 -7.42 -9.24
C GLY A 237 7.87 -8.48 -8.20
N PHE A 238 8.03 -8.21 -6.91
CA PHE A 238 7.54 -9.10 -5.85
C PHE A 238 6.01 -9.09 -5.77
N TRP A 239 5.33 -7.93 -5.89
CA TRP A 239 3.86 -7.90 -5.96
C TRP A 239 3.32 -8.68 -7.17
N TYR A 240 4.03 -8.62 -8.28
CA TYR A 240 3.69 -9.43 -9.45
C TYR A 240 3.86 -10.93 -9.17
N ALA A 241 4.96 -11.34 -8.51
CA ALA A 241 5.14 -12.73 -8.10
C ALA A 241 4.05 -13.20 -7.13
N GLU A 242 3.65 -12.36 -6.16
CA GLU A 242 2.55 -12.65 -5.25
C GLU A 242 1.21 -12.80 -5.99
N ALA A 243 0.93 -11.94 -6.98
CA ALA A 243 -0.26 -12.06 -7.81
C ALA A 243 -0.27 -13.36 -8.62
N LEU A 244 0.88 -13.76 -9.20
CA LEU A 244 1.05 -15.05 -9.89
C LEU A 244 0.79 -16.24 -8.96
N ILE A 245 1.33 -16.21 -7.73
CA ILE A 245 1.08 -17.23 -6.71
C ILE A 245 -0.42 -17.31 -6.40
N ALA A 246 -1.05 -16.17 -6.22
CA ALA A 246 -2.47 -16.11 -5.87
C ALA A 246 -3.37 -16.72 -6.97
N VAL A 247 -3.05 -16.50 -8.24
CA VAL A 247 -3.81 -17.09 -9.37
C VAL A 247 -3.38 -18.51 -9.73
N GLY A 248 -2.35 -19.07 -9.05
CA GLY A 248 -1.90 -20.47 -9.22
C GLY A 248 -0.78 -20.66 -10.25
N GLU A 249 -0.16 -19.58 -10.75
CA GLU A 249 0.93 -19.62 -11.75
C GLU A 249 2.31 -19.78 -11.06
N LEU A 250 2.47 -20.87 -10.28
CA LEU A 250 3.61 -21.04 -9.38
C LEU A 250 4.98 -21.07 -10.08
N ASP A 251 5.08 -21.76 -11.22
CA ASP A 251 6.37 -21.87 -11.95
C ASP A 251 6.82 -20.49 -12.45
N ARG A 252 5.87 -19.67 -12.92
CA ARG A 252 6.17 -18.30 -13.34
C ARG A 252 6.59 -17.43 -12.18
N ALA A 253 5.90 -17.52 -11.05
CA ALA A 253 6.22 -16.78 -9.83
C ALA A 253 7.63 -17.13 -9.35
N TYR A 254 7.99 -18.42 -9.36
CA TYR A 254 9.31 -18.90 -8.98
C TYR A 254 10.39 -18.29 -9.87
N GLY A 255 10.20 -18.30 -11.19
CA GLY A 255 11.13 -17.69 -12.14
C GLY A 255 11.30 -16.18 -11.94
N VAL A 256 10.23 -15.47 -11.59
CA VAL A 256 10.28 -14.04 -11.25
C VAL A 256 11.12 -13.81 -10.01
N ILE A 257 10.85 -14.54 -8.92
CA ILE A 257 11.57 -14.41 -7.65
C ILE A 257 13.07 -14.72 -7.83
N GLU A 258 13.40 -15.82 -8.53
CA GLU A 258 14.81 -16.17 -8.82
C GLU A 258 15.55 -15.05 -9.57
N ASN A 259 14.88 -14.40 -10.51
CA ASN A 259 15.50 -13.31 -11.26
C ASN A 259 15.67 -12.04 -10.40
N LEU A 260 14.69 -11.69 -9.57
CA LEU A 260 14.78 -10.55 -8.66
C LEU A 260 15.90 -10.76 -7.63
N LEU A 261 16.06 -11.98 -7.11
CA LEU A 261 17.13 -12.30 -6.15
C LEU A 261 18.53 -12.17 -6.77
N LYS A 262 18.69 -12.29 -8.10
CA LYS A 262 19.98 -12.04 -8.78
C LYS A 262 20.42 -10.58 -8.72
N CYS A 263 19.48 -9.64 -8.49
CA CYS A 263 19.77 -8.21 -8.31
C CYS A 263 20.25 -7.90 -6.88
N SER A 264 20.30 -8.88 -5.98
CA SER A 264 20.79 -8.66 -4.62
C SER A 264 22.33 -8.53 -4.58
N ASN A 265 22.80 -7.69 -3.66
CA ASN A 265 24.24 -7.59 -3.38
C ASN A 265 24.76 -8.83 -2.62
N HIS A 266 26.07 -8.85 -2.32
CA HIS A 266 26.72 -9.96 -1.60
C HIS A 266 26.20 -10.20 -0.17
N LEU A 267 25.40 -9.30 0.39
CA LEU A 267 24.72 -9.44 1.69
C LEU A 267 23.27 -9.89 1.53
N GLY A 268 22.79 -10.12 0.31
CA GLY A 268 21.40 -10.46 0.03
C GLY A 268 20.44 -9.27 0.09
N LEU A 269 20.96 -8.04 0.09
CA LEU A 269 20.15 -6.82 0.10
C LEU A 269 19.79 -6.41 -1.34
N LEU A 270 18.57 -5.96 -1.51
CA LEU A 270 18.04 -5.44 -2.78
C LEU A 270 18.02 -3.91 -2.75
N SER A 271 18.27 -3.29 -3.89
CA SER A 271 18.01 -1.86 -4.10
C SER A 271 16.53 -1.60 -4.31
N GLU A 272 16.11 -0.35 -4.22
CA GLU A 272 14.76 0.08 -4.56
C GLU A 272 14.48 -0.11 -6.06
N ASP A 273 15.40 0.34 -6.89
CA ASP A 273 15.35 0.21 -8.33
C ASP A 273 16.46 -0.70 -8.87
N ALA A 274 16.18 -1.37 -9.97
CA ALA A 274 17.14 -2.17 -10.73
C ALA A 274 17.21 -1.66 -12.19
N GLY A 275 18.42 -1.42 -12.66
CA GLY A 275 18.68 -1.09 -14.06
C GLY A 275 18.50 -2.29 -14.99
N TYR A 276 18.44 -2.03 -16.31
CA TYR A 276 18.24 -3.08 -17.31
C TYR A 276 19.44 -4.00 -17.51
N ASP A 277 20.59 -3.63 -17.00
CA ASP A 277 21.84 -4.38 -17.16
C ASP A 277 22.22 -5.18 -15.89
N GLY A 278 21.40 -5.14 -14.85
CA GLY A 278 21.58 -5.87 -13.58
C GLY A 278 22.25 -5.05 -12.50
#